data_0b502c997d158a8d3aeab3548bf7b6c4
#
_entry.id   0b502c997d158a8d3aeab3548bf7b6c4
#
_cell.length_a   1.000
_cell.length_b   1.000
_cell.length_c   1.000
_cell.angle_alpha   90.00
_cell.angle_beta   90.00
_cell.angle_gamma   90.00
#
_symmetry.space_group_name_H-M   'P 1'
#
loop_
_entity.id
_entity.type
_entity.pdbx_description
1 polymer ?
#
loop_
_entity_poly.entity_id
_entity_poly.type
_entity_poly.pdbx_seq_one_letter_code
_entity_poly.pdbx_strand_id
1 'polypeptide(L)'
;YKASTTSGSCTSGGYTTYTCERCGDSYTGNQTAPTGHSFSASVTDPTCTSAGYTTYTCTKCGYNYTGNETQPLGHSYTATTEDSSCTEDGYTTYKCTRCGVSYTDNPTGATGHSYVASIVEATCTERGYTIYTCTRCGDSYRDNETAAIGHNYVEETVPATCTERGGTVYTCTRCGTSYNGSQTEPLGHVYVTETVSATCEEG
;
A
#
# COMPACT_ATOMS: atom_id res chain seq x y z
N TYR A 1 -27.32 56.43 -67.51
CA TYR A 1 -27.44 55.17 -66.77
C TYR A 1 -26.69 55.29 -65.46
N LYS A 2 -27.32 54.85 -64.39
CA LYS A 2 -26.71 54.65 -63.07
C LYS A 2 -26.20 53.20 -63.03
N ALA A 3 -24.94 53.04 -62.71
CA ALA A 3 -24.32 51.71 -62.58
C ALA A 3 -24.29 51.24 -61.10
N SER A 4 -24.70 50.01 -60.85
CA SER A 4 -24.57 49.34 -59.59
C SER A 4 -23.88 47.99 -59.76
N THR A 5 -22.80 47.77 -59.07
CA THR A 5 -21.98 46.55 -59.22
C THR A 5 -22.30 45.58 -58.07
N THR A 6 -22.69 44.35 -58.39
CA THR A 6 -22.74 43.20 -57.51
C THR A 6 -21.46 42.41 -57.60
N SER A 7 -20.69 42.35 -56.54
CA SER A 7 -19.46 41.57 -56.49
C SER A 7 -19.75 40.09 -56.57
N GLY A 8 -18.89 39.35 -57.31
CA GLY A 8 -18.98 37.90 -57.33
C GLY A 8 -18.66 37.24 -55.95
N SER A 9 -19.21 36.08 -55.70
CA SER A 9 -18.90 35.23 -54.57
C SER A 9 -18.05 33.99 -55.00
N CYS A 10 -17.77 33.10 -54.09
CA CYS A 10 -17.06 31.85 -54.46
C CYS A 10 -17.88 30.97 -55.43
N THR A 11 -19.20 31.04 -55.42
CA THR A 11 -20.10 30.19 -56.23
C THR A 11 -20.91 30.94 -57.25
N SER A 12 -20.98 32.26 -57.19
CA SER A 12 -21.76 33.10 -58.08
C SER A 12 -20.86 34.20 -58.74
N GLY A 13 -21.05 34.41 -60.04
CA GLY A 13 -20.39 35.47 -60.70
C GLY A 13 -20.90 36.85 -60.27
N GLY A 14 -20.05 37.86 -60.47
CA GLY A 14 -20.43 39.26 -60.28
C GLY A 14 -20.96 39.85 -61.60
N TYR A 15 -21.70 40.96 -61.50
CA TYR A 15 -22.21 41.70 -62.65
C TYR A 15 -22.45 43.18 -62.33
N THR A 16 -22.59 44.02 -63.34
CA THR A 16 -22.96 45.44 -63.21
C THR A 16 -24.33 45.62 -63.77
N THR A 17 -25.28 46.17 -63.02
CA THR A 17 -26.59 46.58 -63.49
C THR A 17 -26.53 48.06 -63.90
N TYR A 18 -26.91 48.35 -65.13
CA TYR A 18 -27.04 49.73 -65.70
C TYR A 18 -28.51 50.07 -65.75
N THR A 19 -28.96 51.12 -65.04
CA THR A 19 -30.35 51.56 -65.02
C THR A 19 -30.49 52.93 -65.68
N CYS A 20 -31.39 53.06 -66.67
CA CYS A 20 -31.68 54.31 -67.27
C CYS A 20 -32.43 55.24 -66.26
N GLU A 21 -31.90 56.43 -66.00
CA GLU A 21 -32.48 57.41 -65.08
C GLU A 21 -33.75 58.09 -65.62
N ARG A 22 -34.03 57.96 -66.91
CA ARG A 22 -35.23 58.59 -67.55
C ARG A 22 -36.43 57.62 -67.60
N CYS A 23 -36.20 56.35 -67.96
CA CYS A 23 -37.28 55.38 -68.21
C CYS A 23 -37.27 54.19 -67.20
N GLY A 24 -36.22 54.05 -66.40
CA GLY A 24 -36.10 52.96 -65.46
C GLY A 24 -35.68 51.61 -66.04
N ASP A 25 -35.54 51.48 -67.31
CA ASP A 25 -35.07 50.25 -67.97
C ASP A 25 -33.68 49.90 -67.51
N SER A 26 -33.40 48.61 -67.36
CA SER A 26 -32.11 48.11 -66.86
C SER A 26 -31.60 46.90 -67.63
N TYR A 27 -30.29 46.81 -67.78
CA TYR A 27 -29.60 45.65 -68.34
C TYR A 27 -28.37 45.29 -67.48
N THR A 28 -27.93 44.06 -67.56
CA THR A 28 -26.72 43.61 -66.90
C THR A 28 -25.55 43.47 -67.89
N GLY A 29 -24.39 43.88 -67.42
CA GLY A 29 -23.13 43.76 -68.17
C GLY A 29 -21.97 43.47 -67.22
N ASN A 30 -20.78 43.45 -67.78
CA ASN A 30 -19.54 43.20 -67.00
C ASN A 30 -19.62 41.96 -66.10
N GLN A 31 -20.17 40.89 -66.67
CA GLN A 31 -20.26 39.62 -65.94
C GLN A 31 -18.86 39.04 -65.67
N THR A 32 -18.64 38.60 -64.42
CA THR A 32 -17.41 37.92 -64.02
C THR A 32 -17.74 36.48 -63.57
N ALA A 33 -16.82 35.57 -63.74
CA ALA A 33 -16.97 34.22 -63.29
C ALA A 33 -16.94 34.17 -61.71
N PRO A 34 -17.53 33.14 -61.10
CA PRO A 34 -17.35 32.88 -59.67
C PRO A 34 -15.86 32.85 -59.30
N THR A 35 -15.50 33.38 -58.15
CA THR A 35 -14.10 33.45 -57.67
C THR A 35 -13.50 32.13 -57.26
N GLY A 36 -14.35 31.09 -57.13
CA GLY A 36 -13.95 29.79 -56.65
C GLY A 36 -13.55 29.80 -55.18
N HIS A 37 -13.47 28.62 -54.58
CA HIS A 37 -13.03 28.45 -53.20
C HIS A 37 -11.50 28.37 -53.14
N SER A 38 -10.93 28.92 -52.06
CA SER A 38 -9.53 28.78 -51.70
C SER A 38 -9.47 28.21 -50.29
N PHE A 39 -9.08 26.94 -50.15
CA PHE A 39 -9.13 26.24 -48.88
C PHE A 39 -7.81 26.32 -48.12
N SER A 40 -7.93 26.55 -46.79
CA SER A 40 -6.91 26.24 -45.81
C SER A 40 -7.29 24.91 -45.12
N ALA A 41 -6.28 24.12 -44.77
CA ALA A 41 -6.46 22.85 -44.14
C ALA A 41 -6.02 22.90 -42.67
N SER A 42 -6.82 22.29 -41.75
CA SER A 42 -6.46 22.09 -40.37
C SER A 42 -6.67 20.63 -40.03
N VAL A 43 -5.62 19.96 -39.52
CA VAL A 43 -5.62 18.55 -39.17
C VAL A 43 -6.05 18.39 -37.73
N THR A 44 -6.97 17.48 -37.47
CA THR A 44 -7.34 16.95 -36.13
C THR A 44 -6.83 15.53 -36.06
N ASP A 45 -5.84 15.30 -35.21
CA ASP A 45 -5.25 13.97 -35.02
C ASP A 45 -6.23 12.99 -34.36
N PRO A 46 -6.18 11.69 -34.69
CA PRO A 46 -6.99 10.68 -34.05
C PRO A 46 -6.56 10.47 -32.58
N THR A 47 -7.54 10.20 -31.73
CA THR A 47 -7.31 9.77 -30.35
C THR A 47 -7.49 8.24 -30.23
N CYS A 48 -7.37 7.70 -29.01
CA CYS A 48 -7.64 6.26 -28.80
C CYS A 48 -9.05 5.86 -29.22
N THR A 49 -10.03 6.77 -29.09
CA THR A 49 -11.46 6.48 -29.28
C THR A 49 -12.10 7.24 -30.41
N SER A 50 -11.48 8.30 -30.90
CA SER A 50 -12.03 9.16 -31.96
C SER A 50 -11.16 9.14 -33.23
N ALA A 51 -11.82 9.11 -34.36
CA ALA A 51 -11.17 9.27 -35.66
C ALA A 51 -10.51 10.64 -35.82
N GLY A 52 -9.41 10.70 -36.53
CA GLY A 52 -8.81 11.97 -37.02
C GLY A 52 -9.41 12.37 -38.34
N TYR A 53 -9.33 13.66 -38.70
CA TYR A 53 -9.83 14.21 -39.94
C TYR A 53 -9.13 15.52 -40.28
N THR A 54 -9.25 15.95 -41.52
CA THR A 54 -8.81 17.27 -41.96
C THR A 54 -10.03 18.14 -42.25
N THR A 55 -10.09 19.32 -41.62
CA THR A 55 -11.08 20.35 -41.94
C THR A 55 -10.51 21.30 -42.97
N TYR A 56 -11.19 21.42 -44.10
CA TYR A 56 -10.89 22.36 -45.15
C TYR A 56 -11.82 23.56 -45.04
N THR A 57 -11.30 24.76 -44.78
CA THR A 57 -12.09 25.98 -44.63
C THR A 57 -11.73 26.98 -45.75
N CYS A 58 -12.74 27.42 -46.52
CA CYS A 58 -12.51 28.45 -47.54
C CYS A 58 -12.19 29.79 -46.87
N THR A 59 -11.01 30.34 -47.19
CA THR A 59 -10.51 31.63 -46.67
C THR A 59 -11.32 32.84 -47.12
N LYS A 60 -12.10 32.69 -48.23
CA LYS A 60 -12.90 33.77 -48.79
C LYS A 60 -14.33 33.83 -48.25
N CYS A 61 -14.98 32.69 -48.01
CA CYS A 61 -16.39 32.64 -47.67
C CYS A 61 -16.72 31.85 -46.40
N GLY A 62 -15.75 31.19 -45.76
CA GLY A 62 -15.94 30.41 -44.56
C GLY A 62 -16.59 29.02 -44.77
N TYR A 63 -16.96 28.66 -46.00
CA TYR A 63 -17.47 27.32 -46.30
C TYR A 63 -16.43 26.28 -45.89
N ASN A 64 -16.86 25.21 -45.22
CA ASN A 64 -15.96 24.15 -44.79
C ASN A 64 -16.54 22.77 -45.06
N TYR A 65 -15.65 21.78 -45.11
CA TYR A 65 -15.96 20.37 -45.17
C TYR A 65 -14.83 19.59 -44.53
N THR A 66 -15.10 18.35 -44.11
CA THR A 66 -14.11 17.42 -43.57
C THR A 66 -13.76 16.36 -44.60
N GLY A 67 -12.51 15.89 -44.56
CA GLY A 67 -12.01 14.80 -45.38
C GLY A 67 -10.78 14.15 -44.72
N ASN A 68 -10.15 13.23 -45.41
CA ASN A 68 -8.98 12.48 -44.93
C ASN A 68 -9.22 11.85 -43.55
N GLU A 69 -10.37 11.23 -43.37
CA GLU A 69 -10.68 10.55 -42.14
C GLU A 69 -9.72 9.38 -41.90
N THR A 70 -9.24 9.29 -40.65
CA THR A 70 -8.40 8.19 -40.18
C THR A 70 -9.13 7.44 -39.07
N GLN A 71 -8.83 6.14 -38.88
CA GLN A 71 -9.43 5.36 -37.82
C GLN A 71 -8.91 5.80 -36.44
N PRO A 72 -9.69 5.62 -35.36
CA PRO A 72 -9.21 5.76 -33.99
C PRO A 72 -7.97 4.88 -33.76
N LEU A 73 -7.01 5.35 -32.96
CA LEU A 73 -5.76 4.64 -32.67
C LEU A 73 -5.95 3.35 -31.85
N GLY A 74 -7.11 3.24 -31.19
CA GLY A 74 -7.33 2.20 -30.19
C GLY A 74 -6.47 2.40 -28.94
N HIS A 75 -6.69 1.53 -27.94
CA HIS A 75 -5.87 1.54 -26.73
C HIS A 75 -4.69 0.56 -26.87
N SER A 76 -3.55 0.93 -26.32
CA SER A 76 -2.37 0.10 -26.18
C SER A 76 -2.04 0.00 -24.69
N TYR A 77 -2.38 -1.14 -24.06
CA TYR A 77 -2.25 -1.30 -22.62
C TYR A 77 -0.91 -1.91 -22.22
N THR A 78 -0.34 -1.40 -21.13
CA THR A 78 0.67 -2.07 -20.33
C THR A 78 0.00 -2.65 -19.08
N ALA A 79 0.41 -3.85 -18.67
CA ALA A 79 -0.11 -4.52 -17.49
C ALA A 79 0.88 -4.42 -16.34
N THR A 80 0.39 -4.16 -15.13
CA THR A 80 1.12 -4.23 -13.86
C THR A 80 0.31 -5.07 -12.90
N THR A 81 0.91 -6.15 -12.34
CA THR A 81 0.23 -7.06 -11.42
C THR A 81 0.61 -6.70 -9.98
N GLU A 82 -0.38 -6.60 -9.13
CA GLU A 82 -0.27 -6.57 -7.68
C GLU A 82 -0.64 -7.96 -7.15
N ASP A 83 0.31 -8.62 -6.50
CA ASP A 83 0.10 -9.95 -5.93
C ASP A 83 -0.83 -9.87 -4.72
N SER A 84 -1.65 -10.92 -4.52
CA SER A 84 -2.48 -11.02 -3.33
C SER A 84 -1.64 -11.21 -2.06
N SER A 85 -2.04 -10.56 -0.99
CA SER A 85 -1.49 -10.74 0.35
C SER A 85 -2.29 -11.77 1.18
N CYS A 86 -1.98 -11.92 2.46
CA CYS A 86 -2.78 -12.77 3.34
C CYS A 86 -4.21 -12.26 3.52
N THR A 87 -4.43 -10.96 3.42
CA THR A 87 -5.70 -10.29 3.74
C THR A 87 -6.30 -9.54 2.56
N GLU A 88 -5.52 -9.24 1.52
CA GLU A 88 -5.97 -8.45 0.39
C GLU A 88 -5.87 -9.23 -0.91
N ASP A 89 -6.86 -9.03 -1.78
CA ASP A 89 -6.88 -9.60 -3.12
C ASP A 89 -5.80 -8.94 -4.00
N GLY A 90 -5.20 -9.74 -4.88
CA GLY A 90 -4.35 -9.25 -5.94
C GLY A 90 -5.17 -8.90 -7.18
N TYR A 91 -4.60 -8.11 -8.09
CA TYR A 91 -5.23 -7.74 -9.36
C TYR A 91 -4.18 -7.29 -10.38
N THR A 92 -4.57 -7.19 -11.63
CA THR A 92 -3.75 -6.63 -12.70
C THR A 92 -4.34 -5.30 -13.15
N THR A 93 -3.54 -4.23 -13.11
CA THR A 93 -3.88 -2.91 -13.65
C THR A 93 -3.39 -2.81 -15.09
N TYR A 94 -4.31 -2.52 -16.00
CA TYR A 94 -4.04 -2.24 -17.41
C TYR A 94 -4.11 -0.73 -17.64
N LYS A 95 -2.99 -0.11 -18.01
CA LYS A 95 -2.91 1.34 -18.29
C LYS A 95 -2.56 1.61 -19.74
N CYS A 96 -3.41 2.38 -20.44
CA CYS A 96 -3.14 2.76 -21.82
C CYS A 96 -1.95 3.73 -21.89
N THR A 97 -0.93 3.38 -22.70
CA THR A 97 0.28 4.19 -22.89
C THR A 97 0.04 5.47 -23.69
N ARG A 98 -1.07 5.53 -24.44
CA ARG A 98 -1.40 6.70 -25.29
C ARG A 98 -2.25 7.74 -24.56
N CYS A 99 -3.28 7.33 -23.85
CA CYS A 99 -4.25 8.25 -23.24
C CYS A 99 -4.30 8.18 -21.71
N GLY A 100 -3.58 7.24 -21.09
CA GLY A 100 -3.49 7.10 -19.63
C GLY A 100 -4.71 6.46 -18.97
N VAL A 101 -5.78 6.15 -19.70
CA VAL A 101 -6.94 5.45 -19.14
C VAL A 101 -6.52 4.08 -18.60
N SER A 102 -7.04 3.69 -17.45
CA SER A 102 -6.72 2.41 -16.82
C SER A 102 -7.97 1.70 -16.31
N TYR A 103 -7.86 0.38 -16.21
CA TYR A 103 -8.84 -0.50 -15.55
C TYR A 103 -8.10 -1.65 -14.86
N THR A 104 -8.77 -2.28 -13.90
CA THR A 104 -8.24 -3.47 -13.20
C THR A 104 -9.03 -4.71 -13.63
N ASP A 105 -8.33 -5.85 -13.71
CA ASP A 105 -8.91 -7.14 -14.04
C ASP A 105 -8.06 -8.26 -13.43
N ASN A 106 -8.47 -9.53 -13.65
CA ASN A 106 -7.82 -10.73 -13.13
C ASN A 106 -7.64 -10.70 -11.61
N PRO A 107 -8.73 -10.54 -10.83
CA PRO A 107 -8.65 -10.59 -9.38
C PRO A 107 -8.19 -11.97 -8.93
N THR A 108 -7.23 -12.00 -8.00
CA THR A 108 -6.80 -13.21 -7.29
C THR A 108 -7.17 -13.03 -5.81
N GLY A 109 -7.88 -14.00 -5.22
CA GLY A 109 -8.32 -13.92 -3.84
C GLY A 109 -7.15 -13.83 -2.86
N ALA A 110 -7.38 -13.21 -1.71
CA ALA A 110 -6.45 -13.19 -0.59
C ALA A 110 -6.01 -14.62 -0.22
N THR A 111 -4.71 -14.82 0.01
CA THR A 111 -4.13 -16.14 0.25
C THR A 111 -4.45 -16.73 1.62
N GLY A 112 -4.99 -15.90 2.53
CA GLY A 112 -5.20 -16.25 3.92
C GLY A 112 -3.89 -16.41 4.70
N HIS A 113 -4.02 -16.63 6.01
CA HIS A 113 -2.89 -16.90 6.88
C HIS A 113 -2.57 -18.39 6.96
N SER A 114 -1.30 -18.73 7.05
CA SER A 114 -0.80 -20.08 7.34
C SER A 114 0.04 -20.02 8.61
N TYR A 115 -0.58 -20.33 9.76
CA TYR A 115 0.05 -20.22 11.07
C TYR A 115 0.84 -21.47 11.45
N VAL A 116 2.03 -21.24 12.02
CA VAL A 116 2.84 -22.23 12.71
C VAL A 116 2.83 -21.89 14.19
N ALA A 117 2.62 -22.91 15.03
CA ALA A 117 2.56 -22.79 16.48
C ALA A 117 3.94 -22.97 17.11
N SER A 118 4.28 -22.12 18.07
CA SER A 118 5.44 -22.25 18.96
C SER A 118 4.98 -22.15 20.40
N ILE A 119 5.29 -23.16 21.23
CA ILE A 119 4.87 -23.22 22.62
C ILE A 119 5.92 -22.54 23.51
N VAL A 120 5.46 -21.64 24.38
CA VAL A 120 6.21 -21.06 25.49
C VAL A 120 5.68 -21.71 26.76
N GLU A 121 6.49 -22.56 27.36
CA GLU A 121 6.12 -23.29 28.56
C GLU A 121 5.95 -22.35 29.77
N ALA A 122 4.99 -22.67 30.66
CA ALA A 122 4.81 -21.93 31.90
C ALA A 122 5.99 -22.18 32.85
N THR A 123 6.45 -21.12 33.49
CA THR A 123 7.44 -21.19 34.57
C THR A 123 6.78 -21.17 35.96
N CYS A 124 7.56 -21.18 37.02
CA CYS A 124 7.00 -21.06 38.35
C CYS A 124 6.20 -19.80 38.59
N THR A 125 6.57 -18.70 37.89
CA THR A 125 6.01 -17.37 38.11
C THR A 125 5.30 -16.79 36.87
N GLU A 126 5.63 -17.29 35.69
CA GLU A 126 5.08 -16.79 34.43
C GLU A 126 4.15 -17.80 33.79
N ARG A 127 3.12 -17.26 33.11
CA ARG A 127 2.16 -18.06 32.35
C ARG A 127 2.83 -18.63 31.10
N GLY A 128 2.44 -19.83 30.72
CA GLY A 128 2.73 -20.37 29.39
C GLY A 128 1.69 -19.93 28.36
N TYR A 129 2.03 -19.99 27.09
CA TYR A 129 1.13 -19.69 25.97
C TYR A 129 1.67 -20.28 24.67
N THR A 130 0.84 -20.29 23.65
CA THR A 130 1.24 -20.66 22.30
C THR A 130 1.26 -19.40 21.43
N ILE A 131 2.37 -19.16 20.73
CA ILE A 131 2.48 -18.12 19.70
C ILE A 131 2.18 -18.78 18.35
N TYR A 132 1.21 -18.23 17.63
CA TYR A 132 0.90 -18.58 16.26
C TYR A 132 1.48 -17.53 15.33
N THR A 133 2.44 -17.89 14.48
CA THR A 133 3.09 -16.96 13.53
C THR A 133 2.79 -17.38 12.09
N CYS A 134 2.25 -16.45 11.29
CA CYS A 134 2.00 -16.70 9.89
C CYS A 134 3.31 -16.79 9.11
N THR A 135 3.52 -17.90 8.38
CA THR A 135 4.74 -18.13 7.59
C THR A 135 4.87 -17.26 6.36
N ARG A 136 3.77 -16.62 5.95
CA ARG A 136 3.72 -15.79 4.72
C ARG A 136 3.96 -14.31 5.02
N CYS A 137 3.30 -13.75 6.02
CA CYS A 137 3.33 -12.32 6.32
C CYS A 137 3.98 -11.97 7.67
N GLY A 138 4.29 -12.98 8.52
CA GLY A 138 4.87 -12.76 9.84
C GLY A 138 3.88 -12.27 10.90
N ASP A 139 2.60 -12.09 10.56
CA ASP A 139 1.57 -11.76 11.54
C ASP A 139 1.50 -12.83 12.62
N SER A 140 1.30 -12.41 13.90
CA SER A 140 1.32 -13.33 15.01
C SER A 140 0.31 -12.95 16.10
N TYR A 141 -0.24 -13.97 16.75
CA TYR A 141 -1.09 -13.83 17.91
C TYR A 141 -0.77 -14.89 18.96
N ARG A 142 -1.20 -14.66 20.21
CA ARG A 142 -1.06 -15.59 21.32
C ARG A 142 -2.40 -16.20 21.67
N ASP A 143 -2.37 -17.48 22.02
CA ASP A 143 -3.54 -18.25 22.48
C ASP A 143 -3.09 -19.39 23.39
N ASN A 144 -4.04 -20.17 23.86
CA ASN A 144 -3.81 -21.32 24.75
C ASN A 144 -2.98 -20.96 26.00
N GLU A 145 -3.33 -19.86 26.66
CA GLU A 145 -2.67 -19.46 27.89
C GLU A 145 -2.86 -20.51 28.98
N THR A 146 -1.76 -20.86 29.66
CA THR A 146 -1.73 -21.73 30.82
C THR A 146 -1.27 -20.95 32.04
N ALA A 147 -1.80 -21.29 33.22
CA ALA A 147 -1.37 -20.64 34.44
C ALA A 147 0.10 -20.94 34.76
N ALA A 148 0.76 -20.04 35.51
CA ALA A 148 2.06 -20.31 36.10
C ALA A 148 1.97 -21.58 36.98
N ILE A 149 3.00 -22.43 36.86
CA ILE A 149 2.99 -23.75 37.55
C ILE A 149 3.24 -23.64 39.05
N GLY A 150 3.58 -22.45 39.55
CA GLY A 150 3.88 -22.23 40.98
C GLY A 150 5.19 -22.86 41.41
N HIS A 151 5.59 -22.56 42.64
CA HIS A 151 6.75 -23.17 43.27
C HIS A 151 6.36 -24.46 44.00
N ASN A 152 7.25 -25.45 43.97
CA ASN A 152 7.17 -26.67 44.77
C ASN A 152 8.40 -26.73 45.65
N TYR A 153 8.27 -26.26 46.89
CA TYR A 153 9.36 -26.19 47.85
C TYR A 153 9.57 -27.48 48.60
N VAL A 154 10.85 -27.84 48.70
CA VAL A 154 11.33 -28.90 49.64
C VAL A 154 12.09 -28.19 50.73
N GLU A 155 11.87 -28.61 51.98
CA GLU A 155 12.56 -28.09 53.16
C GLU A 155 13.80 -28.91 53.48
N GLU A 156 14.87 -28.22 53.88
CA GLU A 156 16.10 -28.81 54.39
C GLU A 156 16.42 -28.11 55.75
N THR A 157 16.60 -28.91 56.80
CA THR A 157 17.02 -28.38 58.08
C THR A 157 18.52 -28.33 58.20
N VAL A 158 19.07 -27.14 58.40
CA VAL A 158 20.47 -26.89 58.64
C VAL A 158 20.66 -26.75 60.17
N PRO A 159 21.33 -27.70 60.85
CA PRO A 159 21.55 -27.60 62.28
C PRO A 159 22.44 -26.40 62.63
N ALA A 160 22.16 -25.76 63.79
CA ALA A 160 23.05 -24.71 64.31
C ALA A 160 24.40 -25.31 64.73
N THR A 161 25.50 -24.60 64.44
CA THR A 161 26.82 -24.87 64.97
C THR A 161 27.10 -24.01 66.19
N CYS A 162 28.30 -24.15 66.81
CA CYS A 162 28.67 -23.30 67.93
C CYS A 162 28.71 -21.82 67.55
N THR A 163 29.01 -21.47 66.28
CA THR A 163 29.23 -20.10 65.82
C THR A 163 28.21 -19.65 64.76
N GLU A 164 27.53 -20.60 64.10
CA GLU A 164 26.62 -20.28 62.99
C GLU A 164 25.19 -20.65 63.39
N ARG A 165 24.26 -19.83 62.90
CA ARG A 165 22.83 -20.06 63.05
C ARG A 165 22.39 -21.30 62.27
N GLY A 166 21.52 -22.10 62.85
CA GLY A 166 20.76 -23.11 62.13
C GLY A 166 19.46 -22.53 61.57
N GLY A 167 18.73 -23.33 60.82
CA GLY A 167 17.43 -22.93 60.30
C GLY A 167 16.88 -23.92 59.27
N THR A 168 15.77 -23.54 58.67
CA THR A 168 15.17 -24.26 57.56
C THR A 168 15.39 -23.51 56.28
N VAL A 169 15.87 -24.19 55.22
CA VAL A 169 15.99 -23.65 53.87
C VAL A 169 14.93 -24.32 53.02
N TYR A 170 14.15 -23.53 52.32
CA TYR A 170 13.16 -23.98 51.35
C TYR A 170 13.68 -23.78 49.93
N THR A 171 13.83 -24.86 49.19
CA THR A 171 14.34 -24.82 47.79
C THR A 171 13.29 -25.36 46.85
N CYS A 172 12.94 -24.56 45.80
CA CYS A 172 11.99 -24.98 44.78
C CYS A 172 12.64 -26.06 43.90
N THR A 173 12.01 -27.23 43.81
CA THR A 173 12.49 -28.34 42.97
C THR A 173 12.37 -28.09 41.45
N ARG A 174 11.56 -27.10 41.06
CA ARG A 174 11.33 -26.78 39.63
C ARG A 174 12.27 -25.73 39.11
N CYS A 175 12.57 -24.68 39.85
CA CYS A 175 13.35 -23.55 39.41
C CYS A 175 14.62 -23.26 40.22
N GLY A 176 14.86 -23.99 41.33
CA GLY A 176 16.02 -23.81 42.18
C GLY A 176 15.99 -22.58 43.11
N THR A 177 14.98 -21.73 43.00
CA THR A 177 14.86 -20.57 43.90
C THR A 177 14.72 -21.03 45.32
N SER A 178 15.49 -20.44 46.28
CA SER A 178 15.44 -20.77 47.69
C SER A 178 15.18 -19.56 48.55
N TYR A 179 14.62 -19.81 49.75
CA TYR A 179 14.49 -18.79 50.79
C TYR A 179 14.69 -19.44 52.18
N ASN A 180 15.13 -18.65 53.14
CA ASN A 180 15.30 -19.10 54.53
C ASN A 180 13.99 -18.99 55.30
N GLY A 181 13.61 -20.04 55.97
CA GLY A 181 12.50 -20.08 56.92
C GLY A 181 12.92 -19.67 58.32
N SER A 182 12.45 -20.46 59.30
CA SER A 182 12.80 -20.23 60.70
C SER A 182 14.29 -20.42 60.96
N GLN A 183 14.88 -19.52 61.75
CA GLN A 183 16.28 -19.60 62.15
C GLN A 183 16.41 -19.90 63.64
N THR A 184 17.43 -20.63 64.00
CA THR A 184 17.83 -20.91 65.38
C THR A 184 19.14 -20.22 65.70
N GLU A 185 19.29 -19.79 66.95
CA GLU A 185 20.53 -19.16 67.38
C GLU A 185 21.70 -20.16 67.40
N PRO A 186 22.96 -19.66 67.26
CA PRO A 186 24.15 -20.49 67.44
C PRO A 186 24.16 -21.15 68.82
N LEU A 187 24.68 -22.37 68.87
CA LEU A 187 24.72 -23.14 70.13
C LEU A 187 25.68 -22.55 71.16
N GLY A 188 26.60 -21.69 70.74
CA GLY A 188 27.66 -21.17 71.61
C GLY A 188 28.70 -22.24 71.96
N HIS A 189 29.65 -21.88 72.80
CA HIS A 189 30.70 -22.80 73.31
C HIS A 189 30.43 -23.09 74.75
N VAL A 190 30.44 -24.39 75.13
CA VAL A 190 30.47 -24.87 76.55
C VAL A 190 31.88 -25.31 76.82
N TYR A 191 32.56 -24.58 77.66
CA TYR A 191 33.92 -24.90 78.05
C TYR A 191 33.88 -25.78 79.30
N VAL A 192 34.57 -26.94 79.24
CA VAL A 192 34.77 -27.81 80.40
C VAL A 192 36.17 -27.50 80.94
N THR A 193 36.23 -27.16 82.22
CA THR A 193 37.51 -27.00 82.94
C THR A 193 38.01 -28.31 83.42
N GLU A 194 39.08 -28.83 82.91
CA GLU A 194 39.83 -29.94 83.55
C GLU A 194 40.87 -29.36 84.52
N THR A 195 40.76 -29.72 85.76
CA THR A 195 41.80 -29.42 86.72
C THR A 195 42.83 -30.52 86.69
N VAL A 196 44.00 -30.28 86.13
CA VAL A 196 45.14 -31.19 86.30
C VAL A 196 45.79 -30.92 87.59
N SER A 197 45.70 -31.85 88.52
CA SER A 197 46.40 -31.79 89.78
C SER A 197 47.92 -31.86 89.56
N ALA A 198 48.64 -30.96 90.21
CA ALA A 198 50.10 -30.95 90.15
C ALA A 198 50.62 -32.26 90.85
N THR A 199 51.37 -33.07 90.12
CA THR A 199 52.12 -34.17 90.69
C THR A 199 53.39 -33.63 91.33
N CYS A 200 53.56 -33.81 92.64
CA CYS A 200 54.87 -33.56 93.26
C CYS A 200 55.87 -34.61 92.83
N GLU A 201 56.87 -34.17 92.04
CA GLU A 201 58.11 -34.96 91.87
C GLU A 201 58.97 -34.63 93.10
N GLU A 202 59.15 -35.63 93.97
CA GLU A 202 60.22 -35.57 94.95
C GLU A 202 61.57 -35.72 94.28
N GLY A 203 62.46 -34.76 94.41
CA GLY A 203 63.82 -34.78 93.97
C GLY A 203 64.83 -35.39 94.85
#